data_1383602288230973fa099bbe46a74d24
#
_entry.id   1383602288230973fa099bbe46a74d24
#
_cell.length_a   1.000
_cell.length_b   1.000
_cell.length_c   1.000
_cell.angle_alpha   90.00
_cell.angle_beta   90.00
_cell.angle_gamma   90.00
#
_symmetry.space_group_name_H-M   'P 1'
#
loop_
_entity.id
_entity.type
_entity.pdbx_description
1 polymer ?
#
loop_
_entity_poly.entity_id
_entity_poly.type
_entity_poly.pdbx_seq_one_letter_code
_entity_poly.pdbx_strand_id
1 'polypeptide(L)'
;MIMPQFPTVAAREIAAHDVVHIHTPMFESALVAGLCRMLGKPLLMSHHGDLVMPAGPFNQFTEKAVTRLMTIAGRLADRVSTYSHDYAGQSAFLQQFSSKLTAIYPPISIPDPQPAAVAAWRAQLGLQDKLIVGFAGRFVEEKGFDFLIDAIPLIKAQIPHVHFVFAGEINVVYEKFYERLAPRIEQHHEDITLLGLLRDPQQLANFYAMCDVFTLPSRTDCFAIVQVEALLCGTPLVTANIPGARVVLQETGMGRLVTPRDPQALAEGLIEVLTHREQYRPTPEAVRAVFDLQRTVDQYEDCMEELSRNGRRAPQQSSLNADDRRKLGVLLRNEADMAFRRRALRLLDWLDLRDGERVFDCGCGMGFYLMTMGELRNLRLVGLDGDIERLHWAQREDVPADLLSGDILRLPFPDASFDKVLMSEVLEHIADDRQALREIYRILKPDGILALSVPHARYPFWWDPINHVWIALGGQPIRSGPIAGIWSNHERLYEPDELIERFRSAGFALEIVEEATHYSFPFIHFLVYGIGKPLIEHNLLPSNLRKSADRFSGAENSGSLLNPINLGLAIFRWIDRLNDTSRVARKRSFVNVLVKARKPANEQRYR
;
A
#
# COMPACT_ATOMS: atom_id res chain seq x y z
N MET A 1 4.56 26.39 18.11
CA MET A 1 5.70 26.16 19.03
C MET A 1 6.64 25.17 18.35
N ILE A 2 7.85 25.56 18.02
CA ILE A 2 8.85 24.65 17.44
C ILE A 2 9.52 23.93 18.61
N MET A 3 9.40 22.60 18.66
CA MET A 3 10.06 21.79 19.69
C MET A 3 11.45 21.36 19.15
N PRO A 4 12.56 21.89 19.69
CA PRO A 4 13.90 21.57 19.17
C PRO A 4 14.24 20.08 19.24
N GLN A 5 13.65 19.35 20.18
CA GLN A 5 13.88 17.91 20.38
C GLN A 5 13.02 17.02 19.47
N PHE A 6 12.02 17.58 18.76
CA PHE A 6 11.09 16.80 17.95
C PHE A 6 11.78 15.89 16.94
N PRO A 7 12.79 16.33 16.15
CA PRO A 7 13.44 15.46 15.17
C PRO A 7 14.10 14.23 15.80
N THR A 8 14.74 14.40 16.95
CA THR A 8 15.46 13.31 17.65
C THR A 8 14.46 12.32 18.26
N VAL A 9 13.40 12.82 18.90
CA VAL A 9 12.35 11.97 19.48
C VAL A 9 11.61 11.24 18.37
N ALA A 10 11.21 11.93 17.30
CA ALA A 10 10.54 11.32 16.15
C ALA A 10 11.39 10.22 15.51
N ALA A 11 12.70 10.44 15.31
CA ALA A 11 13.60 9.43 14.75
C ALA A 11 13.68 8.19 15.63
N ARG A 12 13.73 8.34 16.95
CA ARG A 12 13.77 7.23 17.91
C ARG A 12 12.46 6.43 17.89
N GLU A 13 11.32 7.10 17.95
CA GLU A 13 10.01 6.45 17.95
C GLU A 13 9.73 5.77 16.59
N ILE A 14 10.05 6.42 15.47
CA ILE A 14 9.94 5.82 14.14
C ILE A 14 10.80 4.55 14.03
N ALA A 15 12.02 4.56 14.56
CA ALA A 15 12.90 3.38 14.54
C ALA A 15 12.33 2.21 15.36
N ALA A 16 11.62 2.50 16.46
CA ALA A 16 11.08 1.50 17.38
C ALA A 16 9.78 0.83 16.91
N HIS A 17 9.06 1.45 15.95
CA HIS A 17 7.75 0.98 15.50
C HIS A 17 7.78 0.44 14.08
N ASP A 18 6.80 -0.38 13.72
CA ASP A 18 6.73 -1.06 12.41
C ASP A 18 6.07 -0.20 11.33
N VAL A 19 5.06 0.56 11.70
CA VAL A 19 4.30 1.47 10.83
C VAL A 19 4.21 2.82 11.52
N VAL A 20 4.30 3.88 10.73
CA VAL A 20 4.09 5.25 11.21
C VAL A 20 2.80 5.79 10.61
N HIS A 21 1.95 6.36 11.44
CA HIS A 21 0.71 7.00 11.03
C HIS A 21 0.77 8.49 11.40
N ILE A 22 0.60 9.36 10.42
CA ILE A 22 0.51 10.81 10.64
C ILE A 22 -0.84 11.36 10.23
N HIS A 23 -1.28 12.38 10.94
CA HIS A 23 -2.50 13.11 10.67
C HIS A 23 -2.18 14.51 10.14
N THR A 24 -2.78 14.88 9.02
CA THR A 24 -2.57 16.19 8.38
C THR A 24 -3.85 16.99 8.33
N PRO A 25 -3.79 18.34 8.41
CA PRO A 25 -2.62 19.21 8.21
C PRO A 25 -1.64 19.19 9.40
N MET A 26 -0.34 19.07 9.10
CA MET A 26 0.74 19.03 10.08
C MET A 26 1.99 19.66 9.47
N PHE A 27 2.61 20.62 10.18
CA PHE A 27 3.80 21.33 9.70
C PHE A 27 5.01 20.39 9.57
N GLU A 28 5.22 19.48 10.54
CA GLU A 28 6.34 18.55 10.59
C GLU A 28 6.18 17.34 9.65
N SER A 29 5.11 17.27 8.87
CA SER A 29 4.77 16.11 8.02
C SER A 29 5.91 15.69 7.08
N ALA A 30 6.57 16.66 6.42
CA ALA A 30 7.70 16.38 5.53
C ALA A 30 8.93 15.81 6.26
N LEU A 31 9.19 16.29 7.47
CA LEU A 31 10.29 15.79 8.31
C LEU A 31 10.03 14.35 8.73
N VAL A 32 8.83 14.05 9.24
CA VAL A 32 8.45 12.69 9.65
C VAL A 32 8.51 11.74 8.45
N ALA A 33 7.96 12.14 7.31
CA ALA A 33 8.00 11.35 6.09
C ALA A 33 9.44 11.11 5.60
N GLY A 34 10.31 12.12 5.70
CA GLY A 34 11.73 11.99 5.41
C GLY A 34 12.44 10.99 6.32
N LEU A 35 12.18 11.06 7.65
CA LEU A 35 12.71 10.11 8.63
C LEU A 35 12.20 8.68 8.38
N CYS A 36 10.91 8.49 8.14
CA CYS A 36 10.34 7.19 7.77
C CYS A 36 11.08 6.61 6.56
N ARG A 37 11.31 7.45 5.57
CA ARG A 37 12.03 7.06 4.36
C ARG A 37 13.49 6.70 4.61
N MET A 38 14.18 7.43 5.48
CA MET A 38 15.58 7.15 5.86
C MET A 38 15.71 5.86 6.66
N LEU A 39 14.74 5.60 7.55
CA LEU A 39 14.72 4.45 8.45
C LEU A 39 14.02 3.22 7.85
N GLY A 40 13.53 3.31 6.60
CA GLY A 40 12.87 2.20 5.93
C GLY A 40 11.52 1.81 6.54
N LYS A 41 10.82 2.75 7.19
CA LYS A 41 9.54 2.51 7.84
C LYS A 41 8.39 2.97 6.96
N PRO A 42 7.33 2.16 6.81
CA PRO A 42 6.14 2.54 6.04
C PRO A 42 5.37 3.66 6.74
N LEU A 43 4.77 4.52 5.92
CA LEU A 43 4.04 5.70 6.35
C LEU A 43 2.62 5.70 5.79
N LEU A 44 1.63 5.70 6.69
CA LEU A 44 0.25 6.07 6.42
C LEU A 44 0.06 7.55 6.72
N MET A 45 -0.53 8.31 5.79
CA MET A 45 -0.89 9.71 5.98
C MET A 45 -2.40 9.87 5.89
N SER A 46 -3.07 10.18 7.00
CA SER A 46 -4.50 10.54 7.01
C SER A 46 -4.67 12.05 6.86
N HIS A 47 -5.41 12.44 5.84
CA HIS A 47 -5.70 13.85 5.55
C HIS A 47 -7.12 14.22 5.98
N HIS A 48 -7.22 15.12 6.96
CA HIS A 48 -8.48 15.51 7.61
C HIS A 48 -9.14 16.75 7.01
N GLY A 49 -8.58 17.30 5.95
CA GLY A 49 -9.11 18.45 5.24
C GLY A 49 -8.04 19.41 4.76
N ASP A 50 -8.32 20.11 3.67
CA ASP A 50 -7.44 21.12 3.13
C ASP A 50 -7.31 22.30 4.12
N LEU A 51 -6.09 22.79 4.30
CA LEU A 51 -5.85 23.93 5.18
C LEU A 51 -6.34 25.21 4.51
N VAL A 52 -7.36 25.83 5.09
CA VAL A 52 -7.87 27.14 4.68
C VAL A 52 -7.67 28.11 5.84
N MET A 53 -6.89 29.15 5.62
CA MET A 53 -6.61 30.15 6.64
C MET A 53 -7.35 31.47 6.33
N PRO A 54 -7.68 32.28 7.37
CA PRO A 54 -8.27 33.61 7.17
C PRO A 54 -7.42 34.50 6.25
N ALA A 55 -8.04 35.45 5.57
CA ALA A 55 -7.36 36.36 4.65
C ALA A 55 -6.20 37.11 5.32
N GLY A 56 -5.07 37.18 4.64
CA GLY A 56 -3.88 37.91 5.10
C GLY A 56 -2.59 37.34 4.50
N PRO A 57 -1.57 38.18 4.25
CA PRO A 57 -0.35 37.76 3.55
C PRO A 57 0.46 36.70 4.33
N PHE A 58 0.50 36.82 5.66
CA PHE A 58 1.17 35.83 6.52
C PHE A 58 0.44 34.48 6.51
N ASN A 59 -0.89 34.51 6.59
CA ASN A 59 -1.72 33.31 6.57
C ASN A 59 -1.61 32.60 5.21
N GLN A 60 -1.64 33.32 4.09
CA GLN A 60 -1.44 32.75 2.75
C GLN A 60 -0.06 32.14 2.58
N PHE A 61 0.99 32.78 3.13
CA PHE A 61 2.33 32.20 3.13
C PHE A 61 2.38 30.90 3.93
N THR A 62 1.81 30.90 5.13
CA THR A 62 1.74 29.74 6.02
C THR A 62 0.98 28.58 5.37
N GLU A 63 -0.19 28.85 4.79
CA GLU A 63 -1.01 27.87 4.07
C GLU A 63 -0.21 27.22 2.92
N LYS A 64 0.42 28.04 2.08
CA LYS A 64 1.26 27.55 0.97
C LYS A 64 2.46 26.73 1.46
N ALA A 65 3.13 27.17 2.53
CA ALA A 65 4.27 26.46 3.10
C ALA A 65 3.87 25.10 3.66
N VAL A 66 2.81 25.06 4.49
CA VAL A 66 2.31 23.80 5.07
C VAL A 66 1.82 22.85 3.97
N THR A 67 1.07 23.35 2.98
CA THR A 67 0.60 22.53 1.84
C THR A 67 1.77 21.93 1.06
N ARG A 68 2.86 22.68 0.86
CA ARG A 68 4.08 22.13 0.23
C ARG A 68 4.71 21.03 1.05
N LEU A 69 4.83 21.22 2.37
CA LEU A 69 5.38 20.20 3.27
C LEU A 69 4.50 18.93 3.28
N MET A 70 3.19 19.09 3.36
CA MET A 70 2.24 17.98 3.24
C MET A 70 2.33 17.29 1.87
N THR A 71 2.54 18.03 0.78
CA THR A 71 2.73 17.45 -0.56
C THR A 71 3.99 16.58 -0.62
N ILE A 72 5.09 17.02 0.01
CA ILE A 72 6.30 16.21 0.14
C ILE A 72 6.01 14.95 0.95
N ALA A 73 5.33 15.09 2.10
CA ALA A 73 4.93 13.95 2.92
C ALA A 73 4.03 12.98 2.15
N GLY A 74 3.00 13.49 1.46
CA GLY A 74 2.11 12.68 0.65
C GLY A 74 2.83 11.93 -0.48
N ARG A 75 3.85 12.52 -1.12
CA ARG A 75 4.68 11.82 -2.12
C ARG A 75 5.51 10.71 -1.51
N LEU A 76 5.99 10.90 -0.29
CA LEU A 76 6.82 9.93 0.45
C LEU A 76 6.01 8.86 1.18
N ALA A 77 4.75 9.11 1.50
CA ALA A 77 3.85 8.15 2.14
C ALA A 77 3.59 6.93 1.24
N ASP A 78 3.41 5.78 1.85
CA ASP A 78 3.08 4.53 1.16
C ASP A 78 1.57 4.43 0.89
N ARG A 79 0.75 4.97 1.81
CA ARG A 79 -0.71 5.13 1.67
C ARG A 79 -1.14 6.52 2.12
N VAL A 80 -2.18 7.03 1.50
CA VAL A 80 -2.88 8.26 1.91
C VAL A 80 -4.33 7.90 2.18
N SER A 81 -4.86 8.28 3.34
CA SER A 81 -6.28 8.11 3.63
C SER A 81 -6.99 9.45 3.80
N THR A 82 -8.27 9.44 3.52
CA THR A 82 -9.20 10.54 3.79
C THR A 82 -10.57 9.97 4.11
N TYR A 83 -11.51 10.81 4.51
CA TYR A 83 -12.81 10.35 4.99
C TYR A 83 -13.77 9.91 3.89
N SER A 84 -13.67 10.46 2.67
CA SER A 84 -14.56 10.06 1.57
C SER A 84 -13.95 10.25 0.20
N HIS A 85 -14.38 9.44 -0.76
CA HIS A 85 -14.01 9.62 -2.18
C HIS A 85 -14.60 10.90 -2.76
N ASP A 86 -15.77 11.34 -2.28
CA ASP A 86 -16.43 12.58 -2.72
C ASP A 86 -15.55 13.80 -2.40
N TYR A 87 -15.04 13.89 -1.18
CA TYR A 87 -14.11 14.96 -0.80
C TYR A 87 -12.79 14.86 -1.57
N ALA A 88 -12.24 13.66 -1.67
CA ALA A 88 -10.99 13.43 -2.38
C ALA A 88 -11.04 13.86 -3.84
N GLY A 89 -12.17 13.63 -4.51
CA GLY A 89 -12.40 14.02 -5.90
C GLY A 89 -12.43 15.54 -6.14
N GLN A 90 -12.63 16.35 -5.09
CA GLN A 90 -12.66 17.81 -5.16
C GLN A 90 -11.41 18.49 -4.55
N SER A 91 -10.65 17.78 -3.71
CA SER A 91 -9.40 18.29 -3.15
C SER A 91 -8.26 18.21 -4.16
N ALA A 92 -7.79 19.35 -4.65
CA ALA A 92 -6.62 19.43 -5.53
C ALA A 92 -5.35 18.86 -4.87
N PHE A 93 -5.29 18.85 -3.55
CA PHE A 93 -4.22 18.21 -2.80
C PHE A 93 -4.30 16.68 -2.90
N LEU A 94 -5.45 16.08 -2.62
CA LEU A 94 -5.63 14.63 -2.59
C LEU A 94 -5.58 13.98 -3.98
N GLN A 95 -6.06 14.67 -5.02
CA GLN A 95 -5.99 14.19 -6.40
C GLN A 95 -4.56 13.84 -6.86
N GLN A 96 -3.53 14.48 -6.29
CA GLN A 96 -2.13 14.18 -6.57
C GLN A 96 -1.71 12.77 -6.11
N PHE A 97 -2.51 12.12 -5.26
CA PHE A 97 -2.20 10.84 -4.61
C PHE A 97 -3.23 9.75 -4.92
N SER A 98 -4.06 9.91 -5.95
CA SER A 98 -5.17 9.02 -6.30
C SER A 98 -4.78 7.55 -6.40
N SER A 99 -3.57 7.23 -6.89
CA SER A 99 -3.05 5.84 -7.02
C SER A 99 -2.79 5.12 -5.70
N LYS A 100 -2.74 5.84 -4.57
CA LYS A 100 -2.50 5.29 -3.23
C LYS A 100 -3.46 5.83 -2.17
N LEU A 101 -4.59 6.38 -2.65
CA LEU A 101 -5.63 6.93 -1.81
C LEU A 101 -6.63 5.85 -1.39
N THR A 102 -7.01 5.87 -0.12
CA THR A 102 -8.06 5.03 0.46
C THR A 102 -9.04 5.93 1.22
N ALA A 103 -10.35 5.74 1.02
CA ALA A 103 -11.35 6.41 1.81
C ALA A 103 -11.76 5.52 2.99
N ILE A 104 -11.65 6.05 4.20
CA ILE A 104 -12.03 5.38 5.45
C ILE A 104 -12.82 6.39 6.26
N TYR A 105 -14.09 6.10 6.55
CA TYR A 105 -14.92 6.99 7.36
C TYR A 105 -14.30 7.23 8.75
N PRO A 106 -14.54 8.41 9.37
CA PRO A 106 -14.00 8.66 10.71
C PRO A 106 -14.65 7.71 11.73
N PRO A 107 -13.95 7.32 12.80
CA PRO A 107 -14.53 6.54 13.89
C PRO A 107 -15.55 7.42 14.65
N ILE A 108 -16.83 7.01 14.63
CA ILE A 108 -17.91 7.77 15.25
C ILE A 108 -18.54 6.92 16.34
N SER A 109 -18.60 7.48 17.55
CA SER A 109 -19.26 6.88 18.70
C SER A 109 -19.91 7.96 19.53
N ILE A 110 -21.19 7.79 19.80
CA ILE A 110 -21.97 8.66 20.69
C ILE A 110 -22.89 7.77 21.53
N PRO A 111 -23.08 8.05 22.84
CA PRO A 111 -23.99 7.29 23.66
C PRO A 111 -25.45 7.49 23.22
N ASP A 112 -26.30 6.53 23.53
CA ASP A 112 -27.73 6.65 23.26
C ASP A 112 -28.32 7.78 24.12
N PRO A 113 -29.19 8.63 23.56
CA PRO A 113 -29.81 9.71 24.30
C PRO A 113 -30.75 9.22 25.40
N GLN A 114 -30.89 10.00 26.47
CA GLN A 114 -31.72 9.68 27.62
C GLN A 114 -33.04 10.45 27.54
N PRO A 115 -34.18 9.83 27.17
CA PRO A 115 -35.46 10.55 26.92
C PRO A 115 -35.93 11.40 28.09
N ALA A 116 -35.79 10.94 29.33
CA ALA A 116 -36.16 11.69 30.52
C ALA A 116 -35.29 12.95 30.71
N ALA A 117 -33.97 12.85 30.46
CA ALA A 117 -33.07 14.00 30.54
C ALA A 117 -33.33 15.00 29.40
N VAL A 118 -33.62 14.52 28.19
CA VAL A 118 -34.02 15.38 27.04
C VAL A 118 -35.30 16.15 27.37
N ALA A 119 -36.33 15.50 27.89
CA ALA A 119 -37.60 16.18 28.28
C ALA A 119 -37.39 17.21 29.40
N ALA A 120 -36.59 16.84 30.43
CA ALA A 120 -36.24 17.76 31.51
C ALA A 120 -35.46 18.98 31.01
N TRP A 121 -34.52 18.78 30.07
CA TRP A 121 -33.75 19.87 29.51
C TRP A 121 -34.57 20.80 28.63
N ARG A 122 -35.48 20.27 27.78
CA ARG A 122 -36.47 21.09 27.04
C ARG A 122 -37.35 21.91 28.01
N ALA A 123 -37.78 21.31 29.14
CA ALA A 123 -38.57 22.02 30.16
C ALA A 123 -37.77 23.14 30.85
N GLN A 124 -36.53 22.87 31.23
CA GLN A 124 -35.62 23.86 31.84
C GLN A 124 -35.39 25.07 30.93
N LEU A 125 -35.31 24.84 29.64
CA LEU A 125 -35.11 25.91 28.63
C LEU A 125 -36.42 26.57 28.19
N GLY A 126 -37.57 26.10 28.64
CA GLY A 126 -38.90 26.63 28.23
C GLY A 126 -39.24 26.30 26.75
N LEU A 127 -38.75 25.18 26.24
CA LEU A 127 -38.85 24.80 24.82
C LEU A 127 -39.79 23.59 24.56
N GLN A 128 -40.70 23.25 25.51
CA GLN A 128 -41.56 22.08 25.39
C GLN A 128 -42.47 22.12 24.16
N ASP A 129 -43.01 23.32 23.86
CA ASP A 129 -43.95 23.54 22.75
C ASP A 129 -43.28 24.16 21.51
N LYS A 130 -41.97 24.18 21.46
CA LYS A 130 -41.20 24.72 20.34
C LYS A 130 -40.71 23.62 19.40
N LEU A 131 -40.60 23.93 18.13
CA LEU A 131 -39.82 23.14 17.18
C LEU A 131 -38.36 23.61 17.21
N ILE A 132 -37.44 22.70 17.45
CA ILE A 132 -36.03 23.04 17.71
C ILE A 132 -35.18 22.76 16.49
N VAL A 133 -34.50 23.78 15.98
CA VAL A 133 -33.40 23.67 14.99
C VAL A 133 -32.09 23.68 15.74
N GLY A 134 -31.35 22.55 15.67
CA GLY A 134 -30.05 22.39 16.30
C GLY A 134 -28.90 22.75 15.38
N PHE A 135 -27.83 23.31 15.94
CA PHE A 135 -26.53 23.48 15.31
C PHE A 135 -25.44 23.13 16.32
N ALA A 136 -24.42 22.35 15.88
CA ALA A 136 -23.25 22.07 16.71
C ALA A 136 -21.95 22.30 15.93
N GLY A 137 -21.04 23.06 16.52
CA GLY A 137 -19.74 23.33 15.92
C GLY A 137 -19.05 24.57 16.48
N ARG A 138 -17.80 24.77 16.11
CA ARG A 138 -17.08 26.01 16.41
C ARG A 138 -17.72 27.17 15.66
N PHE A 139 -17.82 28.33 16.32
CA PHE A 139 -18.36 29.55 15.71
C PHE A 139 -17.32 30.21 14.80
N VAL A 140 -17.02 29.58 13.68
CA VAL A 140 -16.12 30.06 12.63
C VAL A 140 -16.84 30.21 11.31
N GLU A 141 -16.31 31.06 10.43
CA GLU A 141 -16.92 31.37 9.13
C GLU A 141 -17.14 30.13 8.26
N GLU A 142 -16.23 29.18 8.36
CA GLU A 142 -16.28 27.89 7.68
C GLU A 142 -17.61 27.15 7.91
N LYS A 143 -18.16 27.18 9.11
CA LYS A 143 -19.37 26.44 9.50
C LYS A 143 -20.68 27.09 9.07
N GLY A 144 -20.63 28.28 8.49
CA GLY A 144 -21.80 28.92 7.84
C GLY A 144 -22.91 29.36 8.76
N PHE A 145 -22.57 29.62 10.02
CA PHE A 145 -23.54 30.05 11.03
C PHE A 145 -24.31 31.34 10.67
N ASP A 146 -23.69 32.25 9.94
CA ASP A 146 -24.30 33.46 9.42
C ASP A 146 -25.48 33.20 8.46
N PHE A 147 -25.39 32.16 7.63
CA PHE A 147 -26.53 31.78 6.76
C PHE A 147 -27.72 31.28 7.56
N LEU A 148 -27.46 30.61 8.70
CA LEU A 148 -28.53 30.15 9.56
C LEU A 148 -29.22 31.34 10.25
N ILE A 149 -28.47 32.35 10.71
CA ILE A 149 -29.05 33.60 11.27
C ILE A 149 -29.91 34.31 10.22
N ASP A 150 -29.42 34.41 8.97
CA ASP A 150 -30.19 35.04 7.88
C ASP A 150 -31.47 34.26 7.52
N ALA A 151 -31.50 32.95 7.76
CA ALA A 151 -32.65 32.09 7.51
C ALA A 151 -33.73 32.22 8.62
N ILE A 152 -33.41 32.67 9.83
CA ILE A 152 -34.34 32.75 10.97
C ILE A 152 -35.64 33.47 10.61
N PRO A 153 -35.64 34.72 10.08
CA PRO A 153 -36.90 35.43 9.77
C PRO A 153 -37.73 34.71 8.71
N LEU A 154 -37.08 34.05 7.75
CA LEU A 154 -37.76 33.30 6.69
C LEU A 154 -38.48 32.06 7.25
N ILE A 155 -37.85 31.35 8.18
CA ILE A 155 -38.44 30.18 8.83
C ILE A 155 -39.58 30.59 9.76
N LYS A 156 -39.38 31.63 10.59
CA LYS A 156 -40.39 32.13 11.52
C LYS A 156 -41.65 32.65 10.84
N ALA A 157 -41.54 33.18 9.64
CA ALA A 157 -42.69 33.61 8.85
C ALA A 157 -43.68 32.46 8.55
N GLN A 158 -43.19 31.22 8.46
CA GLN A 158 -43.99 30.02 8.20
C GLN A 158 -44.19 29.14 9.46
N ILE A 159 -43.22 29.13 10.36
CA ILE A 159 -43.22 28.33 11.60
C ILE A 159 -42.94 29.27 12.79
N PRO A 160 -43.96 30.03 13.30
CA PRO A 160 -43.74 31.05 14.34
C PRO A 160 -43.19 30.52 15.67
N HIS A 161 -43.41 29.22 15.96
CA HIS A 161 -42.97 28.56 17.20
C HIS A 161 -41.63 27.83 17.07
N VAL A 162 -40.86 28.11 16.01
CA VAL A 162 -39.51 27.58 15.88
C VAL A 162 -38.55 28.25 16.86
N HIS A 163 -37.57 27.50 17.36
CA HIS A 163 -36.50 28.00 18.21
C HIS A 163 -35.15 27.38 17.78
N PHE A 164 -34.07 28.12 17.92
CA PHE A 164 -32.73 27.74 17.48
C PHE A 164 -31.84 27.49 18.68
N VAL A 165 -31.23 26.30 18.76
CA VAL A 165 -30.35 25.94 19.87
C VAL A 165 -28.96 25.60 19.32
N PHE A 166 -27.95 26.32 19.80
CA PHE A 166 -26.60 26.26 19.30
C PHE A 166 -25.63 25.74 20.40
N ALA A 167 -24.85 24.72 20.06
CA ALA A 167 -23.80 24.15 20.90
C ALA A 167 -22.44 24.31 20.23
N GLY A 168 -21.43 24.75 20.96
CA GLY A 168 -20.07 24.84 20.45
C GLY A 168 -19.21 25.92 21.07
N GLU A 169 -17.94 25.93 20.66
CA GLU A 169 -16.95 26.91 21.13
C GLU A 169 -17.21 28.27 20.46
N ILE A 170 -17.50 29.26 21.28
CA ILE A 170 -17.78 30.63 20.86
C ILE A 170 -16.50 31.45 20.77
N ASN A 171 -15.56 31.24 21.73
CA ASN A 171 -14.33 32.00 21.83
C ASN A 171 -13.21 31.32 21.05
N VAL A 172 -13.21 31.44 19.73
CA VAL A 172 -12.18 30.85 18.87
C VAL A 172 -11.02 31.82 18.74
N VAL A 173 -9.84 31.41 19.26
CA VAL A 173 -8.64 32.28 19.42
C VAL A 173 -8.14 32.87 18.09
N TYR A 174 -8.27 32.15 17.00
CA TYR A 174 -7.74 32.54 15.69
C TYR A 174 -8.74 33.25 14.80
N GLU A 175 -10.02 33.34 15.20
CA GLU A 175 -11.07 33.93 14.38
C GLU A 175 -12.16 34.57 15.23
N LYS A 176 -12.43 35.86 14.98
CA LYS A 176 -13.43 36.63 15.70
C LYS A 176 -14.78 36.65 14.96
N PHE A 177 -15.21 35.52 14.45
CA PHE A 177 -16.43 35.41 13.65
C PHE A 177 -17.68 35.64 14.50
N TYR A 178 -17.72 35.04 15.70
CA TYR A 178 -18.82 35.26 16.63
C TYR A 178 -18.99 36.74 17.02
N GLU A 179 -17.88 37.44 17.32
CA GLU A 179 -17.93 38.87 17.68
C GLU A 179 -18.52 39.71 16.53
N ARG A 180 -18.25 39.34 15.28
CA ARG A 180 -18.83 40.02 14.10
C ARG A 180 -20.33 39.78 13.96
N LEU A 181 -20.84 38.64 14.40
CA LEU A 181 -22.23 38.25 14.31
C LEU A 181 -23.05 38.60 15.56
N ALA A 182 -22.42 38.95 16.68
CA ALA A 182 -23.07 39.24 17.94
C ALA A 182 -24.26 40.24 17.82
N PRO A 183 -24.15 41.36 17.07
CA PRO A 183 -25.29 42.28 16.89
C PRO A 183 -26.48 41.64 16.18
N ARG A 184 -26.26 40.71 15.26
CA ARG A 184 -27.32 40.00 14.53
C ARG A 184 -27.93 38.90 15.39
N ILE A 185 -27.13 38.22 16.22
CA ILE A 185 -27.61 37.24 17.19
C ILE A 185 -28.50 37.92 18.21
N GLU A 186 -28.12 39.11 18.70
CA GLU A 186 -28.90 39.90 19.66
C GLU A 186 -30.26 40.30 19.09
N GLN A 187 -30.37 40.58 17.79
CA GLN A 187 -31.66 40.86 17.14
C GLN A 187 -32.65 39.68 17.22
N HIS A 188 -32.14 38.48 17.41
CA HIS A 188 -32.91 37.23 17.49
C HIS A 188 -32.79 36.55 18.86
N HIS A 189 -32.43 37.30 19.93
CA HIS A 189 -32.16 36.76 21.26
C HIS A 189 -33.32 35.94 21.86
N GLU A 190 -34.58 36.28 21.53
CA GLU A 190 -35.74 35.51 21.96
C GLU A 190 -35.92 34.18 21.26
N ASP A 191 -35.27 33.98 20.11
CA ASP A 191 -35.41 32.82 19.25
C ASP A 191 -34.17 31.91 19.31
N ILE A 192 -33.08 32.36 19.95
CA ILE A 192 -31.82 31.67 19.99
C ILE A 192 -31.44 31.34 21.44
N THR A 193 -31.02 30.08 21.66
CA THR A 193 -30.38 29.65 22.90
C THR A 193 -28.95 29.21 22.59
N LEU A 194 -27.95 29.79 23.28
CA LEU A 194 -26.54 29.41 23.19
C LEU A 194 -26.18 28.53 24.38
N LEU A 195 -25.84 27.28 24.16
CA LEU A 195 -25.44 26.31 25.20
C LEU A 195 -23.96 26.36 25.55
N GLY A 196 -23.14 26.97 24.67
CA GLY A 196 -21.71 26.90 24.78
C GLY A 196 -21.15 25.51 24.40
N LEU A 197 -19.89 25.25 24.79
CA LEU A 197 -19.22 24.00 24.46
C LEU A 197 -19.70 22.86 25.37
N LEU A 198 -20.37 21.88 24.78
CA LEU A 198 -20.73 20.62 25.45
C LEU A 198 -19.54 19.64 25.40
N ARG A 199 -18.98 19.33 26.57
CA ARG A 199 -17.79 18.43 26.67
C ARG A 199 -18.17 17.01 27.03
N ASP A 200 -19.33 16.82 27.66
CA ASP A 200 -19.83 15.50 28.02
C ASP A 200 -20.55 14.87 26.81
N PRO A 201 -20.11 13.70 26.32
CA PRO A 201 -20.77 13.02 25.22
C PRO A 201 -22.23 12.71 25.46
N GLN A 202 -22.64 12.45 26.72
CA GLN A 202 -24.05 12.20 27.04
C GLN A 202 -24.89 13.46 26.91
N GLN A 203 -24.37 14.62 27.34
CA GLN A 203 -25.04 15.89 27.12
C GLN A 203 -25.15 16.24 25.63
N LEU A 204 -24.13 15.94 24.85
CA LEU A 204 -24.14 16.14 23.41
C LEU A 204 -25.18 15.24 22.72
N ALA A 205 -25.28 13.97 23.11
CA ALA A 205 -26.34 13.05 22.63
C ALA A 205 -27.74 13.56 22.96
N ASN A 206 -27.95 14.00 24.21
CA ASN A 206 -29.22 14.59 24.64
C ASN A 206 -29.54 15.90 23.91
N PHE A 207 -28.52 16.71 23.58
CA PHE A 207 -28.69 17.90 22.74
C PHE A 207 -29.19 17.56 21.34
N TYR A 208 -28.56 16.58 20.67
CA TYR A 208 -29.05 16.18 19.35
C TYR A 208 -30.48 15.65 19.43
N ALA A 209 -30.78 14.78 20.36
CA ALA A 209 -32.10 14.18 20.53
C ALA A 209 -33.21 15.17 20.93
N MET A 210 -32.86 16.32 21.51
CA MET A 210 -33.83 17.35 21.78
C MET A 210 -34.20 18.19 20.55
N CYS A 211 -33.40 18.12 19.47
CA CYS A 211 -33.66 18.88 18.25
C CYS A 211 -34.65 18.15 17.34
N ASP A 212 -35.55 18.91 16.69
CA ASP A 212 -36.50 18.39 15.71
C ASP A 212 -35.87 18.29 14.31
N VAL A 213 -34.82 19.09 14.06
CA VAL A 213 -33.93 19.02 12.90
C VAL A 213 -32.53 19.52 13.28
N PHE A 214 -31.50 18.93 12.76
CA PHE A 214 -30.13 19.41 12.92
C PHE A 214 -29.62 19.99 11.60
N THR A 215 -28.90 21.12 11.67
CA THR A 215 -28.35 21.74 10.46
C THR A 215 -26.88 22.08 10.60
N LEU A 216 -26.18 21.94 9.48
CA LEU A 216 -24.79 22.36 9.34
C LEU A 216 -24.57 22.97 7.94
N PRO A 217 -24.82 24.29 7.79
CA PRO A 217 -24.72 24.99 6.50
C PRO A 217 -23.27 25.39 6.16
N SER A 218 -22.30 24.47 6.36
CA SER A 218 -20.88 24.74 6.19
C SER A 218 -20.53 25.23 4.78
N ARG A 219 -19.51 26.08 4.69
CA ARG A 219 -18.89 26.51 3.43
C ARG A 219 -17.94 25.47 2.87
N THR A 220 -17.28 24.74 3.75
CA THR A 220 -16.39 23.63 3.44
C THR A 220 -16.37 22.63 4.60
N ASP A 221 -16.26 21.37 4.30
CA ASP A 221 -16.08 20.31 5.30
C ASP A 221 -15.49 19.07 4.63
N CYS A 222 -14.58 18.38 5.29
CA CYS A 222 -14.01 17.12 4.76
C CYS A 222 -14.91 15.91 5.07
N PHE A 223 -15.57 15.97 6.23
CA PHE A 223 -16.59 15.02 6.70
C PHE A 223 -17.21 15.56 7.99
N ALA A 224 -18.51 15.74 7.98
CA ALA A 224 -19.21 16.33 9.12
C ALA A 224 -19.63 15.26 10.14
N ILE A 225 -18.76 14.91 11.07
CA ILE A 225 -19.02 13.92 12.13
C ILE A 225 -20.31 14.22 12.90
N VAL A 226 -20.55 15.49 13.24
CA VAL A 226 -21.74 15.95 13.97
C VAL A 226 -23.08 15.63 13.27
N GLN A 227 -23.07 15.45 11.95
CA GLN A 227 -24.24 15.02 11.19
C GLN A 227 -24.57 13.55 11.48
N VAL A 228 -23.57 12.68 11.49
CA VAL A 228 -23.78 11.26 11.83
C VAL A 228 -24.19 11.11 13.29
N GLU A 229 -23.61 11.89 14.20
CA GLU A 229 -24.00 11.91 15.62
C GLU A 229 -25.47 12.32 15.79
N ALA A 230 -25.93 13.36 15.08
CA ALA A 230 -27.31 13.77 15.10
C ALA A 230 -28.29 12.68 14.60
N LEU A 231 -27.94 12.01 13.47
CA LEU A 231 -28.72 10.89 12.94
C LEU A 231 -28.78 9.70 13.91
N LEU A 232 -27.66 9.36 14.56
CA LEU A 232 -27.59 8.30 15.57
C LEU A 232 -28.48 8.60 16.79
N CYS A 233 -28.67 9.89 17.09
CA CYS A 233 -29.59 10.35 18.15
C CYS A 233 -31.04 10.52 17.70
N GLY A 234 -31.38 10.15 16.46
CA GLY A 234 -32.74 10.20 15.93
C GLY A 234 -33.16 11.55 15.33
N THR A 235 -32.23 12.44 15.02
CA THR A 235 -32.51 13.80 14.52
C THR A 235 -32.17 13.91 13.03
N PRO A 236 -33.17 14.26 12.16
CA PRO A 236 -32.95 14.43 10.73
C PRO A 236 -32.10 15.65 10.42
N LEU A 237 -31.54 15.68 9.19
CA LEU A 237 -30.56 16.70 8.80
C LEU A 237 -31.08 17.65 7.72
N VAL A 238 -30.60 18.90 7.78
CA VAL A 238 -30.52 19.81 6.63
C VAL A 238 -29.09 20.31 6.50
N THR A 239 -28.44 20.05 5.39
CA THR A 239 -27.02 20.38 5.22
C THR A 239 -26.72 20.93 3.83
N ALA A 240 -25.69 21.75 3.74
CA ALA A 240 -25.22 22.28 2.46
C ALA A 240 -24.70 21.17 1.53
N ASN A 241 -25.06 21.25 0.25
CA ASN A 241 -24.58 20.33 -0.79
C ASN A 241 -23.13 20.64 -1.18
N ILE A 242 -22.20 20.39 -0.24
CA ILE A 242 -20.75 20.55 -0.44
C ILE A 242 -20.04 19.21 -0.34
N PRO A 243 -18.88 19.05 -1.01
CA PRO A 243 -18.07 17.84 -0.91
C PRO A 243 -17.74 17.48 0.54
N GLY A 244 -17.80 16.20 0.85
CA GLY A 244 -17.57 15.68 2.20
C GLY A 244 -18.80 15.75 3.12
N ALA A 245 -19.40 16.93 3.33
CA ALA A 245 -20.58 17.05 4.18
C ALA A 245 -21.82 16.36 3.61
N ARG A 246 -22.02 16.41 2.29
CA ARG A 246 -23.17 15.77 1.61
C ARG A 246 -23.17 14.24 1.66
N VAL A 247 -22.00 13.63 1.90
CA VAL A 247 -21.83 12.17 1.90
C VAL A 247 -22.78 11.51 2.90
N VAL A 248 -22.96 12.10 4.08
CA VAL A 248 -23.84 11.54 5.12
C VAL A 248 -25.27 11.39 4.61
N LEU A 249 -25.81 12.40 3.94
CA LEU A 249 -27.16 12.35 3.36
C LEU A 249 -27.24 11.51 2.08
N GLN A 250 -26.20 11.47 1.27
CA GLN A 250 -26.15 10.59 0.09
C GLN A 250 -26.22 9.11 0.48
N GLU A 251 -25.58 8.74 1.59
CA GLU A 251 -25.56 7.36 2.08
C GLU A 251 -26.82 6.99 2.87
N THR A 252 -27.46 7.94 3.54
CA THR A 252 -28.58 7.64 4.46
C THR A 252 -29.94 8.07 3.95
N GLY A 253 -30.02 9.13 3.17
CA GLY A 253 -31.30 9.72 2.75
C GLY A 253 -32.11 10.39 3.88
N MET A 254 -31.55 10.53 5.09
CA MET A 254 -32.27 10.96 6.30
C MET A 254 -32.24 12.48 6.49
N GLY A 255 -32.66 13.21 5.49
CA GLY A 255 -32.67 14.67 5.51
C GLY A 255 -32.63 15.29 4.12
N ARG A 256 -32.29 16.60 4.05
CA ARG A 256 -32.28 17.36 2.79
C ARG A 256 -30.96 18.08 2.53
N LEU A 257 -30.48 17.99 1.30
CA LEU A 257 -29.35 18.78 0.78
C LEU A 257 -29.88 20.11 0.25
N VAL A 258 -29.23 21.22 0.61
CA VAL A 258 -29.59 22.59 0.19
C VAL A 258 -28.44 23.27 -0.55
N THR A 259 -28.73 24.26 -1.38
CA THR A 259 -27.74 25.07 -2.07
C THR A 259 -26.79 25.72 -1.06
N PRO A 260 -25.47 25.59 -1.20
CA PRO A 260 -24.53 26.21 -0.28
C PRO A 260 -24.58 27.74 -0.33
N ARG A 261 -24.36 28.39 0.81
CA ARG A 261 -24.29 29.85 0.95
C ARG A 261 -25.58 30.55 0.54
N ASP A 262 -26.72 29.90 0.68
CA ASP A 262 -28.03 30.41 0.32
C ASP A 262 -28.99 30.29 1.52
N PRO A 263 -29.23 31.37 2.26
CA PRO A 263 -30.17 31.40 3.39
C PRO A 263 -31.60 31.04 3.01
N GLN A 264 -32.03 31.38 1.78
CA GLN A 264 -33.37 31.06 1.31
C GLN A 264 -33.53 29.54 1.11
N ALA A 265 -32.59 28.92 0.39
CA ALA A 265 -32.58 27.48 0.21
C ALA A 265 -32.46 26.72 1.55
N LEU A 266 -31.67 27.26 2.49
CA LEU A 266 -31.57 26.72 3.84
C LEU A 266 -32.90 26.80 4.60
N ALA A 267 -33.59 27.94 4.54
CA ALA A 267 -34.88 28.10 5.17
C ALA A 267 -35.93 27.14 4.59
N GLU A 268 -36.02 27.03 3.26
CA GLU A 268 -36.93 26.10 2.59
C GLU A 268 -36.68 24.65 2.99
N GLY A 269 -35.41 24.25 3.04
CA GLY A 269 -35.03 22.89 3.47
C GLY A 269 -35.39 22.60 4.92
N LEU A 270 -35.16 23.55 5.83
CA LEU A 270 -35.53 23.42 7.24
C LEU A 270 -37.05 23.37 7.43
N ILE A 271 -37.81 24.23 6.75
CA ILE A 271 -39.29 24.23 6.79
C ILE A 271 -39.83 22.89 6.30
N GLU A 272 -39.33 22.38 5.19
CA GLU A 272 -39.75 21.09 4.63
C GLU A 272 -39.51 19.94 5.62
N VAL A 273 -38.28 19.81 6.16
CA VAL A 273 -37.98 18.75 7.11
C VAL A 273 -38.76 18.86 8.40
N LEU A 274 -38.95 20.08 8.93
CA LEU A 274 -39.76 20.32 10.12
C LEU A 274 -41.25 19.99 9.90
N THR A 275 -41.78 20.25 8.71
CA THR A 275 -43.18 19.96 8.36
C THR A 275 -43.42 18.46 8.09
N HIS A 276 -42.46 17.77 7.52
CA HIS A 276 -42.56 16.35 7.11
C HIS A 276 -41.63 15.44 7.90
N ARG A 277 -41.41 15.65 9.19
CA ARG A 277 -40.43 14.98 10.04
C ARG A 277 -40.47 13.45 9.94
N GLU A 278 -41.65 12.86 9.88
CA GLU A 278 -41.80 11.40 9.79
C GLU A 278 -41.18 10.80 8.49
N GLN A 279 -41.19 11.58 7.41
CA GLN A 279 -40.57 11.17 6.15
C GLN A 279 -39.03 11.09 6.23
N TYR A 280 -38.44 11.94 7.06
CA TYR A 280 -36.98 12.06 7.22
C TYR A 280 -36.47 11.42 8.51
N ARG A 281 -37.32 10.70 9.25
CA ARG A 281 -37.00 10.17 10.56
C ARG A 281 -35.82 9.20 10.47
N PRO A 282 -34.70 9.42 11.18
CA PRO A 282 -33.57 8.54 11.17
C PRO A 282 -33.86 7.19 11.81
N THR A 283 -33.26 6.15 11.24
CA THR A 283 -33.19 4.81 11.83
C THR A 283 -31.76 4.59 12.29
N PRO A 284 -31.46 4.69 13.61
CA PRO A 284 -30.10 4.60 14.13
C PRO A 284 -29.37 3.33 13.69
N GLU A 285 -30.08 2.20 13.54
CA GLU A 285 -29.55 0.93 13.07
C GLU A 285 -29.05 1.03 11.62
N ALA A 286 -29.80 1.70 10.75
CA ALA A 286 -29.38 1.91 9.36
C ALA A 286 -28.16 2.86 9.27
N VAL A 287 -28.09 3.86 10.15
CA VAL A 287 -26.94 4.77 10.24
C VAL A 287 -25.70 3.99 10.72
N ARG A 288 -25.83 3.15 11.76
CA ARG A 288 -24.74 2.28 12.26
C ARG A 288 -24.27 1.29 11.20
N ALA A 289 -25.15 0.79 10.34
CA ALA A 289 -24.76 -0.14 9.27
C ALA A 289 -23.83 0.53 8.23
N VAL A 290 -23.95 1.84 8.02
CA VAL A 290 -23.09 2.61 7.10
C VAL A 290 -21.83 3.11 7.81
N PHE A 291 -21.97 3.75 8.97
CA PHE A 291 -20.92 4.42 9.75
C PHE A 291 -20.56 3.62 11.01
N ASP A 292 -20.25 2.33 10.81
CA ASP A 292 -19.89 1.42 11.90
C ASP A 292 -18.47 1.69 12.40
N LEU A 293 -18.34 1.88 13.72
CA LEU A 293 -17.04 2.13 14.37
C LEU A 293 -16.07 0.96 14.16
N GLN A 294 -16.56 -0.28 14.35
CA GLN A 294 -15.70 -1.46 14.24
C GLN A 294 -15.18 -1.62 12.80
N ARG A 295 -16.04 -1.41 11.82
CA ARG A 295 -15.62 -1.42 10.40
C ARG A 295 -14.54 -0.39 10.11
N THR A 296 -14.62 0.81 10.70
CA THR A 296 -13.57 1.82 10.57
C THR A 296 -12.24 1.35 11.18
N VAL A 297 -12.30 0.76 12.38
CA VAL A 297 -11.12 0.17 13.06
C VAL A 297 -10.51 -0.93 12.20
N ASP A 298 -11.32 -1.89 11.75
CA ASP A 298 -10.88 -3.00 10.90
C ASP A 298 -10.18 -2.50 9.61
N GLN A 299 -10.74 -1.49 8.95
CA GLN A 299 -10.14 -0.90 7.75
C GLN A 299 -8.78 -0.23 8.02
N TYR A 300 -8.61 0.44 9.16
CA TYR A 300 -7.31 0.99 9.55
C TYR A 300 -6.32 -0.12 9.96
N GLU A 301 -6.78 -1.14 10.67
CA GLU A 301 -5.95 -2.31 11.04
C GLU A 301 -5.47 -3.05 9.78
N ASP A 302 -6.36 -3.37 8.85
CA ASP A 302 -6.02 -3.98 7.56
C ASP A 302 -4.98 -3.15 6.78
N CYS A 303 -5.19 -1.83 6.72
CA CYS A 303 -4.25 -0.92 6.07
C CYS A 303 -2.87 -0.92 6.75
N MET A 304 -2.83 -0.88 8.09
CA MET A 304 -1.58 -0.90 8.86
C MET A 304 -0.88 -2.27 8.78
N GLU A 305 -1.64 -3.37 8.79
CA GLU A 305 -1.10 -4.71 8.59
C GLU A 305 -0.51 -4.88 7.19
N GLU A 306 -1.22 -4.43 6.14
CA GLU A 306 -0.71 -4.41 4.77
C GLU A 306 0.60 -3.62 4.69
N LEU A 307 0.64 -2.43 5.28
CA LEU A 307 1.84 -1.60 5.33
C LEU A 307 2.96 -2.25 6.14
N SER A 308 2.64 -2.87 7.27
CA SER A 308 3.61 -3.60 8.08
C SER A 308 4.19 -4.79 7.31
N ARG A 309 3.35 -5.53 6.58
CA ARG A 309 3.77 -6.65 5.72
C ARG A 309 4.62 -6.17 4.53
N ASN A 310 4.30 -5.02 3.95
CA ASN A 310 5.00 -4.42 2.82
C ASN A 310 6.25 -3.62 3.27
N GLY A 311 6.23 -3.01 4.44
CA GLY A 311 7.35 -2.29 5.06
C GLY A 311 8.32 -3.23 5.78
N ARG A 312 7.81 -4.24 6.37
CA ARG A 312 8.48 -5.49 6.52
C ARG A 312 8.34 -6.18 5.14
N ARG A 313 9.37 -6.14 4.33
CA ARG A 313 9.94 -7.44 4.03
C ARG A 313 10.19 -8.05 5.40
N ALA A 314 9.15 -8.67 5.97
CA ALA A 314 9.35 -9.59 7.07
C ALA A 314 10.56 -10.40 6.63
N PRO A 315 11.59 -10.63 7.46
CA PRO A 315 12.35 -11.81 7.25
C PRO A 315 11.26 -12.88 7.24
N GLN A 316 10.78 -13.26 6.04
CA GLN A 316 10.10 -14.54 5.89
C GLN A 316 10.96 -15.43 6.73
N GLN A 317 10.38 -16.11 7.73
CA GLN A 317 11.18 -17.02 8.52
C GLN A 317 11.86 -17.88 7.47
N SER A 318 13.13 -17.55 7.21
CA SER A 318 13.86 -18.17 6.13
C SER A 318 13.80 -19.66 6.42
N SER A 319 13.37 -20.46 5.47
CA SER A 319 13.36 -21.91 5.60
C SER A 319 14.80 -22.45 5.76
N LEU A 320 15.77 -21.63 5.35
CA LEU A 320 17.20 -21.92 5.46
C LEU A 320 17.71 -21.59 6.87
N ASN A 321 18.17 -22.59 7.58
CA ASN A 321 18.82 -22.44 8.88
C ASN A 321 20.25 -21.87 8.75
N ALA A 322 20.95 -21.70 9.86
CA ALA A 322 22.30 -21.12 9.88
C ALA A 322 23.32 -22.01 9.12
N ASP A 323 23.19 -23.35 9.18
CA ASP A 323 24.05 -24.29 8.47
C ASP A 323 23.82 -24.24 6.97
N ASP A 324 22.56 -24.21 6.53
CA ASP A 324 22.16 -24.06 5.13
C ASP A 324 22.77 -22.78 4.53
N ARG A 325 22.67 -21.66 5.24
CA ARG A 325 23.27 -20.39 4.78
C ARG A 325 24.79 -20.45 4.69
N ARG A 326 25.43 -21.17 5.60
CA ARG A 326 26.88 -21.40 5.56
C ARG A 326 27.27 -22.22 4.34
N LYS A 327 26.57 -23.35 4.06
CA LYS A 327 26.78 -24.21 2.88
C LYS A 327 26.57 -23.41 1.59
N LEU A 328 25.46 -22.69 1.45
CA LEU A 328 25.20 -21.82 0.30
C LEU A 328 26.23 -20.71 0.15
N GLY A 329 26.73 -20.16 1.25
CA GLY A 329 27.82 -19.18 1.25
C GLY A 329 29.13 -19.73 0.67
N VAL A 330 29.39 -21.02 0.82
CA VAL A 330 30.55 -21.73 0.23
C VAL A 330 30.27 -22.03 -1.24
N LEU A 331 29.14 -22.65 -1.58
CA LEU A 331 28.78 -23.04 -2.95
C LEU A 331 28.70 -21.83 -3.89
N LEU A 332 28.15 -20.70 -3.42
CA LEU A 332 28.03 -19.45 -4.18
C LEU A 332 29.26 -18.52 -4.00
N ARG A 333 30.38 -18.99 -3.47
CA ARG A 333 31.56 -18.14 -3.19
C ARG A 333 32.17 -17.57 -4.46
N ASN A 334 32.26 -18.35 -5.51
CA ASN A 334 32.86 -17.98 -6.79
C ASN A 334 31.88 -17.30 -7.75
N GLU A 335 30.62 -17.14 -7.35
CA GLU A 335 29.61 -16.54 -8.22
C GLU A 335 29.89 -15.06 -8.43
N ALA A 336 30.13 -14.67 -9.67
CA ALA A 336 30.37 -13.29 -10.09
C ALA A 336 29.09 -12.59 -10.56
N ASP A 337 28.11 -13.34 -11.06
CA ASP A 337 26.79 -12.82 -11.38
C ASP A 337 25.95 -12.67 -10.09
N MET A 338 25.93 -11.45 -9.55
CA MET A 338 25.21 -11.16 -8.31
C MET A 338 23.68 -11.29 -8.47
N ALA A 339 23.13 -11.13 -9.68
CA ALA A 339 21.71 -11.39 -9.94
C ALA A 339 21.41 -12.89 -9.84
N PHE A 340 22.24 -13.74 -10.43
CA PHE A 340 22.15 -15.19 -10.24
C PHE A 340 22.29 -15.59 -8.78
N ARG A 341 23.30 -15.06 -8.08
CA ARG A 341 23.54 -15.37 -6.66
C ARG A 341 22.32 -15.01 -5.80
N ARG A 342 21.72 -13.84 -6.01
CA ARG A 342 20.57 -13.37 -5.26
C ARG A 342 19.33 -14.20 -5.53
N ARG A 343 19.01 -14.49 -6.80
CA ARG A 343 17.86 -15.33 -7.14
C ARG A 343 18.03 -16.77 -6.63
N ALA A 344 19.22 -17.34 -6.70
CA ALA A 344 19.49 -18.68 -6.18
C ALA A 344 19.18 -18.77 -4.68
N LEU A 345 19.66 -17.81 -3.88
CA LEU A 345 19.36 -17.75 -2.45
C LEU A 345 17.86 -17.61 -2.17
N ARG A 346 17.14 -16.78 -2.96
CA ARG A 346 15.70 -16.58 -2.80
C ARG A 346 14.90 -17.82 -3.18
N LEU A 347 15.15 -18.38 -4.35
CA LEU A 347 14.40 -19.54 -4.85
C LEU A 347 14.58 -20.75 -3.92
N LEU A 348 15.81 -21.03 -3.46
CA LEU A 348 16.10 -22.11 -2.53
C LEU A 348 15.43 -21.90 -1.15
N ASP A 349 15.39 -20.66 -0.67
CA ASP A 349 14.67 -20.31 0.55
C ASP A 349 13.16 -20.54 0.40
N TRP A 350 12.59 -20.13 -0.73
CA TRP A 350 11.14 -20.22 -0.97
C TRP A 350 10.63 -21.64 -1.22
N LEU A 351 11.48 -22.54 -1.66
CA LEU A 351 11.11 -23.95 -1.81
C LEU A 351 10.78 -24.63 -0.49
N ASP A 352 11.29 -24.13 0.66
CA ASP A 352 11.06 -24.76 1.97
C ASP A 352 11.26 -26.27 1.93
N LEU A 353 12.48 -26.67 1.56
CA LEU A 353 12.84 -28.08 1.29
C LEU A 353 12.85 -28.93 2.56
N ARG A 354 12.25 -30.13 2.49
CA ARG A 354 12.20 -31.10 3.57
C ARG A 354 12.71 -32.46 3.11
N ASP A 355 13.37 -33.18 4.01
CA ASP A 355 13.88 -34.50 3.69
C ASP A 355 12.78 -35.45 3.17
N GLY A 356 13.11 -36.22 2.16
CA GLY A 356 12.22 -37.18 1.51
C GLY A 356 11.31 -36.62 0.43
N GLU A 357 11.23 -35.29 0.27
CA GLU A 357 10.43 -34.66 -0.80
C GLU A 357 10.96 -34.99 -2.20
N ARG A 358 10.04 -35.03 -3.17
CA ARG A 358 10.36 -35.16 -4.58
C ARG A 358 10.33 -33.79 -5.23
N VAL A 359 11.49 -33.34 -5.71
CA VAL A 359 11.72 -32.00 -6.24
C VAL A 359 12.11 -32.07 -7.72
N PHE A 360 11.49 -31.21 -8.52
CA PHE A 360 11.74 -31.11 -9.95
C PHE A 360 12.42 -29.78 -10.29
N ASP A 361 13.56 -29.86 -10.97
CA ASP A 361 14.26 -28.72 -11.55
C ASP A 361 13.97 -28.67 -13.06
N CYS A 362 13.10 -27.75 -13.47
CA CYS A 362 12.68 -27.59 -14.84
C CYS A 362 13.63 -26.63 -15.57
N GLY A 363 14.34 -27.15 -16.58
CA GLY A 363 15.46 -26.45 -17.23
C GLY A 363 16.71 -26.48 -16.35
N CYS A 364 17.08 -27.68 -15.90
CA CYS A 364 18.16 -27.88 -14.93
C CYS A 364 19.57 -27.54 -15.43
N GLY A 365 19.76 -27.41 -16.75
CA GLY A 365 21.04 -27.12 -17.36
C GLY A 365 22.13 -28.11 -16.93
N MET A 366 23.22 -27.57 -16.39
CA MET A 366 24.35 -28.34 -15.85
C MET A 366 24.11 -28.82 -14.40
N GLY A 367 22.91 -28.72 -13.84
CA GLY A 367 22.53 -29.28 -12.55
C GLY A 367 22.95 -28.49 -11.32
N PHE A 368 23.28 -27.20 -11.42
CA PHE A 368 23.69 -26.39 -10.27
C PHE A 368 22.70 -26.42 -9.11
N TYR A 369 21.42 -26.22 -9.40
CA TYR A 369 20.39 -26.26 -8.35
C TYR A 369 20.18 -27.66 -7.79
N LEU A 370 20.24 -28.69 -8.62
CA LEU A 370 20.15 -30.09 -8.19
C LEU A 370 21.27 -30.45 -7.21
N MET A 371 22.54 -30.14 -7.55
CA MET A 371 23.67 -30.30 -6.64
C MET A 371 23.47 -29.55 -5.33
N THR A 372 23.06 -28.29 -5.44
CA THR A 372 22.87 -27.41 -4.27
C THR A 372 21.75 -27.92 -3.35
N MET A 373 20.62 -28.36 -3.92
CA MET A 373 19.50 -28.91 -3.15
C MET A 373 19.88 -30.24 -2.46
N GLY A 374 20.65 -31.09 -3.15
CA GLY A 374 21.19 -32.35 -2.58
C GLY A 374 22.10 -32.14 -1.38
N GLU A 375 22.90 -31.05 -1.38
CA GLU A 375 23.75 -30.67 -0.22
C GLU A 375 22.95 -30.13 0.98
N LEU A 376 21.74 -29.59 0.73
CA LEU A 376 20.91 -29.04 1.79
C LEU A 376 20.03 -30.09 2.47
N ARG A 377 19.44 -31.02 1.71
CA ARG A 377 18.47 -32.01 2.20
C ARG A 377 18.61 -33.35 1.45
N ASN A 378 18.16 -34.41 2.09
CA ASN A 378 18.00 -35.71 1.46
C ASN A 378 16.73 -35.77 0.61
N LEU A 379 16.83 -35.51 -0.69
CA LEU A 379 15.72 -35.30 -1.63
C LEU A 379 15.71 -36.36 -2.74
N ARG A 380 14.53 -36.54 -3.34
CA ARG A 380 14.39 -37.26 -4.63
C ARG A 380 14.39 -36.22 -5.75
N LEU A 381 15.56 -35.97 -6.32
CA LEU A 381 15.78 -34.93 -7.29
C LEU A 381 15.56 -35.44 -8.72
N VAL A 382 14.85 -34.67 -9.51
CA VAL A 382 14.64 -34.92 -10.94
C VAL A 382 14.94 -33.63 -11.69
N GLY A 383 15.76 -33.73 -12.73
CA GLY A 383 16.09 -32.62 -13.61
C GLY A 383 15.64 -32.89 -15.05
N LEU A 384 15.11 -31.87 -15.73
CA LEU A 384 14.81 -31.94 -17.15
C LEU A 384 15.41 -30.73 -17.86
N ASP A 385 16.06 -30.98 -19.00
CA ASP A 385 16.57 -29.95 -19.91
C ASP A 385 16.41 -30.37 -21.37
N GLY A 386 16.23 -29.41 -22.27
CA GLY A 386 16.20 -29.66 -23.71
C GLY A 386 17.58 -29.83 -24.31
N ASP A 387 18.64 -29.39 -23.61
CA ASP A 387 20.03 -29.45 -24.09
C ASP A 387 20.74 -30.71 -23.55
N ILE A 388 20.88 -31.69 -24.43
CA ILE A 388 21.51 -32.99 -24.10
C ILE A 388 22.98 -32.83 -23.70
N GLU A 389 23.72 -31.87 -24.25
CA GLU A 389 25.15 -31.69 -23.91
C GLU A 389 25.31 -31.21 -22.46
N ARG A 390 24.39 -30.34 -22.00
CA ARG A 390 24.36 -29.90 -20.59
C ARG A 390 24.02 -31.06 -19.65
N LEU A 391 23.09 -31.92 -20.03
CA LEU A 391 22.74 -33.12 -19.25
C LEU A 391 23.91 -34.12 -19.19
N HIS A 392 24.61 -34.35 -20.29
CA HIS A 392 25.82 -35.19 -20.30
C HIS A 392 26.94 -34.61 -19.41
N TRP A 393 27.05 -33.28 -19.33
CA TRP A 393 27.97 -32.65 -18.39
C TRP A 393 27.55 -32.94 -16.95
N ALA A 394 26.26 -32.70 -16.60
CA ALA A 394 25.72 -32.98 -15.28
C ALA A 394 25.89 -34.44 -14.84
N GLN A 395 25.73 -35.40 -15.77
CA GLN A 395 26.00 -36.82 -15.52
C GLN A 395 27.48 -37.10 -15.21
N ARG A 396 28.41 -36.47 -15.93
CA ARG A 396 29.86 -36.62 -15.69
C ARG A 396 30.32 -36.06 -14.35
N GLU A 397 29.63 -35.05 -13.85
CA GLU A 397 29.92 -34.42 -12.55
C GLU A 397 29.12 -35.06 -11.40
N ASP A 398 28.55 -36.25 -11.62
CA ASP A 398 27.80 -37.03 -10.61
C ASP A 398 26.71 -36.24 -9.89
N VAL A 399 25.95 -35.39 -10.64
CA VAL A 399 24.82 -34.65 -10.08
C VAL A 399 23.81 -35.64 -9.49
N PRO A 400 23.41 -35.51 -8.19
CA PRO A 400 22.63 -36.54 -7.49
C PRO A 400 21.13 -36.45 -7.85
N ALA A 401 20.76 -36.64 -9.12
CA ALA A 401 19.41 -36.53 -9.64
C ALA A 401 19.14 -37.47 -10.82
N ASP A 402 17.86 -37.82 -11.01
CA ASP A 402 17.38 -38.44 -12.25
C ASP A 402 17.33 -37.37 -13.35
N LEU A 403 18.17 -37.49 -14.38
CA LEU A 403 18.26 -36.50 -15.46
C LEU A 403 17.53 -37.01 -16.71
N LEU A 404 16.68 -36.15 -17.28
CA LEU A 404 15.86 -36.44 -18.45
C LEU A 404 15.99 -35.34 -19.51
N SER A 405 16.05 -35.73 -20.79
CA SER A 405 15.83 -34.78 -21.88
C SER A 405 14.35 -34.77 -22.27
N GLY A 406 13.75 -33.60 -22.43
CA GLY A 406 12.34 -33.53 -22.74
C GLY A 406 11.83 -32.12 -23.03
N ASP A 407 10.54 -32.04 -23.40
CA ASP A 407 9.82 -30.80 -23.70
C ASP A 407 8.96 -30.40 -22.51
N ILE A 408 9.14 -29.17 -22.04
CA ILE A 408 8.36 -28.59 -20.95
C ILE A 408 6.87 -28.44 -21.29
N LEU A 409 6.52 -28.32 -22.55
CA LEU A 409 5.13 -28.21 -23.00
C LEU A 409 4.35 -29.54 -22.86
N ARG A 410 5.08 -30.65 -22.65
CA ARG A 410 4.53 -31.99 -22.45
C ARG A 410 5.42 -32.82 -21.53
N LEU A 411 5.34 -32.55 -20.24
CA LEU A 411 6.15 -33.21 -19.23
C LEU A 411 5.81 -34.72 -19.08
N PRO A 412 6.81 -35.62 -19.09
CA PRO A 412 6.61 -37.09 -19.06
C PRO A 412 6.31 -37.62 -17.65
N PHE A 413 5.59 -36.84 -16.83
CA PHE A 413 5.25 -37.19 -15.45
C PHE A 413 3.76 -37.27 -15.24
N PRO A 414 3.26 -38.18 -14.37
CA PRO A 414 1.88 -38.20 -13.92
C PRO A 414 1.48 -36.92 -13.20
N ASP A 415 0.17 -36.68 -13.08
CA ASP A 415 -0.37 -35.60 -12.25
C ASP A 415 0.07 -35.76 -10.79
N ALA A 416 0.22 -34.64 -10.10
CA ALA A 416 0.54 -34.60 -8.66
C ALA A 416 1.79 -35.44 -8.29
N SER A 417 2.85 -35.39 -9.10
CA SER A 417 4.07 -36.17 -8.93
C SER A 417 5.13 -35.53 -8.01
N PHE A 418 5.11 -34.20 -7.87
CA PHE A 418 6.18 -33.45 -7.22
C PHE A 418 5.66 -32.61 -6.05
N ASP A 419 6.43 -32.57 -4.98
CA ASP A 419 6.16 -31.70 -3.83
C ASP A 419 6.58 -30.24 -4.14
N LYS A 420 7.69 -30.08 -4.85
CA LYS A 420 8.27 -28.77 -5.19
C LYS A 420 8.75 -28.75 -6.64
N VAL A 421 8.66 -27.59 -7.27
CA VAL A 421 9.23 -27.33 -8.60
C VAL A 421 10.07 -26.06 -8.55
N LEU A 422 11.26 -26.13 -9.09
CA LEU A 422 12.13 -24.99 -9.40
C LEU A 422 12.11 -24.74 -10.91
N MET A 423 12.02 -23.46 -11.30
CA MET A 423 12.12 -23.05 -12.70
C MET A 423 12.81 -21.69 -12.78
N SER A 424 14.12 -21.72 -13.06
CA SER A 424 14.95 -20.51 -13.02
C SER A 424 15.47 -20.13 -14.40
N GLU A 425 15.02 -19.00 -14.96
CA GLU A 425 15.42 -18.49 -16.28
C GLU A 425 15.14 -19.52 -17.40
N VAL A 426 13.90 -19.94 -17.50
CA VAL A 426 13.44 -20.95 -18.48
C VAL A 426 12.21 -20.46 -19.24
N LEU A 427 11.22 -19.87 -18.54
CA LEU A 427 9.93 -19.52 -19.12
C LEU A 427 10.06 -18.50 -20.26
N GLU A 428 11.04 -17.62 -20.22
CA GLU A 428 11.35 -16.62 -21.26
C GLU A 428 11.82 -17.22 -22.58
N HIS A 429 12.26 -18.47 -22.58
CA HIS A 429 12.68 -19.20 -23.79
C HIS A 429 11.50 -19.95 -24.44
N ILE A 430 10.36 -20.05 -23.77
CA ILE A 430 9.23 -20.88 -24.18
C ILE A 430 8.19 -20.03 -24.93
N ALA A 431 7.87 -20.42 -26.17
CA ALA A 431 6.90 -19.69 -26.98
C ALA A 431 5.48 -19.72 -26.37
N ASP A 432 5.01 -20.90 -25.93
CA ASP A 432 3.73 -21.06 -25.18
C ASP A 432 3.98 -21.19 -23.68
N ASP A 433 4.28 -20.08 -23.04
CA ASP A 433 4.52 -20.00 -21.60
C ASP A 433 3.28 -20.39 -20.76
N ARG A 434 2.07 -20.18 -21.31
CA ARG A 434 0.81 -20.58 -20.63
C ARG A 434 0.67 -22.10 -20.58
N GLN A 435 1.04 -22.82 -21.63
CA GLN A 435 1.04 -24.28 -21.64
C GLN A 435 2.11 -24.84 -20.70
N ALA A 436 3.30 -24.25 -20.67
CA ALA A 436 4.34 -24.62 -19.72
C ALA A 436 3.88 -24.52 -18.27
N LEU A 437 3.23 -23.40 -17.89
CA LEU A 437 2.67 -23.21 -16.55
C LEU A 437 1.54 -24.20 -16.22
N ARG A 438 0.70 -24.56 -17.19
CA ARG A 438 -0.34 -25.61 -16.99
C ARG A 438 0.28 -26.98 -16.73
N GLU A 439 1.34 -27.35 -17.44
CA GLU A 439 2.06 -28.62 -17.22
C GLU A 439 2.73 -28.65 -15.84
N ILE A 440 3.37 -27.56 -15.41
CA ILE A 440 3.93 -27.43 -14.06
C ILE A 440 2.82 -27.55 -13.01
N TYR A 441 1.66 -26.87 -13.22
CA TYR A 441 0.51 -26.98 -12.32
C TYR A 441 -0.01 -28.42 -12.23
N ARG A 442 -0.09 -29.13 -13.35
CA ARG A 442 -0.55 -30.53 -13.42
C ARG A 442 0.31 -31.45 -12.58
N ILE A 443 1.65 -31.36 -12.74
CA ILE A 443 2.60 -32.28 -12.06
C ILE A 443 2.81 -31.96 -10.59
N LEU A 444 2.50 -30.73 -10.13
CA LEU A 444 2.58 -30.38 -8.72
C LEU A 444 1.46 -31.05 -7.92
N LYS A 445 1.79 -31.56 -6.73
CA LYS A 445 0.83 -32.03 -5.75
C LYS A 445 -0.04 -30.86 -5.22
N PRO A 446 -1.23 -31.13 -4.68
CA PRO A 446 -1.95 -30.13 -3.88
C PRO A 446 -1.00 -29.61 -2.78
N ASP A 447 -1.05 -28.28 -2.51
CA ASP A 447 -0.15 -27.53 -1.63
C ASP A 447 1.34 -27.49 -2.08
N GLY A 448 1.66 -28.08 -3.23
CA GLY A 448 3.00 -28.02 -3.82
C GLY A 448 3.42 -26.59 -4.18
N ILE A 449 4.72 -26.31 -4.09
CA ILE A 449 5.32 -24.99 -4.32
C ILE A 449 6.04 -24.95 -5.66
N LEU A 450 5.81 -23.89 -6.43
CA LEU A 450 6.64 -23.46 -7.57
C LEU A 450 7.46 -22.23 -7.16
N ALA A 451 8.78 -22.32 -7.27
CA ALA A 451 9.69 -21.20 -7.20
C ALA A 451 10.25 -20.90 -8.59
N LEU A 452 10.00 -19.70 -9.12
CA LEU A 452 10.33 -19.33 -10.49
C LEU A 452 11.08 -18.00 -10.55
N SER A 453 12.00 -17.86 -11.51
CA SER A 453 12.56 -16.56 -11.91
C SER A 453 12.53 -16.39 -13.42
N VAL A 454 12.33 -15.14 -13.85
CA VAL A 454 12.43 -14.70 -15.25
C VAL A 454 13.12 -13.34 -15.32
N PRO A 455 13.71 -12.95 -16.47
CA PRO A 455 14.26 -11.63 -16.67
C PRO A 455 13.15 -10.56 -16.76
N HIS A 456 13.43 -9.40 -16.15
CA HIS A 456 12.49 -8.28 -16.08
C HIS A 456 12.53 -7.42 -17.35
N ALA A 457 11.36 -7.03 -17.89
CA ALA A 457 11.25 -6.19 -19.09
C ALA A 457 11.87 -4.79 -18.90
N ARG A 458 11.78 -4.23 -17.68
CA ARG A 458 12.41 -2.94 -17.31
C ARG A 458 13.73 -3.17 -16.58
N TYR A 459 14.71 -3.78 -17.24
CA TYR A 459 16.02 -3.99 -16.64
C TYR A 459 16.84 -2.69 -16.54
N PRO A 460 17.82 -2.57 -15.62
CA PRO A 460 18.65 -1.38 -15.48
C PRO A 460 19.51 -1.12 -16.72
N PHE A 461 19.63 0.15 -17.13
CA PHE A 461 20.44 0.57 -18.31
C PHE A 461 21.87 -0.01 -18.27
N TRP A 462 22.53 0.05 -17.12
CA TRP A 462 23.92 -0.43 -16.98
C TRP A 462 24.06 -1.95 -17.02
N TRP A 463 22.97 -2.71 -17.01
CA TRP A 463 22.98 -4.15 -17.18
C TRP A 463 23.20 -4.55 -18.64
N ASP A 464 22.44 -3.96 -19.55
CA ASP A 464 22.55 -4.17 -20.99
C ASP A 464 22.31 -2.86 -21.77
N PRO A 465 23.30 -1.95 -21.80
CA PRO A 465 23.16 -0.66 -22.48
C PRO A 465 23.09 -0.77 -23.99
N ILE A 466 23.65 -1.84 -24.58
CA ILE A 466 23.68 -2.03 -26.04
C ILE A 466 22.26 -2.22 -26.55
N ASN A 467 21.52 -3.18 -26.00
CA ASN A 467 20.12 -3.39 -26.36
C ASN A 467 19.25 -2.19 -26.00
N HIS A 468 19.49 -1.54 -24.84
CA HIS A 468 18.74 -0.33 -24.48
C HIS A 468 18.83 0.78 -25.55
N VAL A 469 20.04 1.08 -26.00
CA VAL A 469 20.25 2.12 -27.03
C VAL A 469 19.70 1.65 -28.38
N TRP A 470 19.97 0.41 -28.75
CA TRP A 470 19.51 -0.16 -30.02
C TRP A 470 17.99 -0.18 -30.16
N ILE A 471 17.28 -0.61 -29.13
CA ILE A 471 15.80 -0.64 -29.08
C ILE A 471 15.25 0.80 -29.07
N ALA A 472 15.88 1.73 -28.34
CA ALA A 472 15.47 3.14 -28.32
C ALA A 472 15.60 3.82 -29.70
N LEU A 473 16.50 3.32 -30.56
CA LEU A 473 16.66 3.75 -31.96
C LEU A 473 15.70 3.03 -32.93
N GLY A 474 14.78 2.20 -32.43
CA GLY A 474 13.80 1.47 -33.23
C GLY A 474 14.28 0.11 -33.75
N GLY A 475 15.44 -0.38 -33.27
CA GLY A 475 15.95 -1.72 -33.59
C GLY A 475 15.22 -2.83 -32.85
N GLN A 476 15.26 -4.06 -33.39
CA GLN A 476 14.78 -5.24 -32.67
C GLN A 476 15.85 -5.72 -31.68
N PRO A 477 15.48 -6.32 -30.53
CA PRO A 477 16.45 -6.85 -29.56
C PRO A 477 17.47 -7.79 -30.21
N ILE A 478 18.74 -7.62 -29.87
CA ILE A 478 19.82 -8.51 -30.31
C ILE A 478 19.75 -9.77 -29.46
N ARG A 479 19.37 -10.91 -30.06
CA ARG A 479 19.10 -12.16 -29.34
C ARG A 479 20.20 -13.21 -29.45
N SER A 480 21.27 -12.94 -30.20
CA SER A 480 22.36 -13.88 -30.40
C SER A 480 23.72 -13.20 -30.44
N GLY A 481 24.77 -13.97 -30.18
CA GLY A 481 26.16 -13.49 -30.17
C GLY A 481 26.58 -12.81 -28.87
N PRO A 482 27.83 -12.35 -28.77
CA PRO A 482 28.44 -11.87 -27.51
C PRO A 482 27.86 -10.59 -26.96
N ILE A 483 27.05 -9.87 -27.74
CA ILE A 483 26.39 -8.61 -27.35
C ILE A 483 24.89 -8.74 -27.12
N ALA A 484 24.35 -9.98 -27.11
CA ALA A 484 22.92 -10.24 -26.92
C ALA A 484 22.41 -9.85 -25.51
N GLY A 485 23.32 -9.76 -24.53
CA GLY A 485 22.99 -9.28 -23.17
C GLY A 485 21.86 -10.06 -22.52
N ILE A 486 20.91 -9.34 -21.92
CA ILE A 486 19.73 -9.94 -21.27
C ILE A 486 18.76 -10.59 -22.28
N TRP A 487 18.87 -10.28 -23.56
CA TRP A 487 18.01 -10.84 -24.61
C TRP A 487 18.54 -12.15 -25.22
N SER A 488 19.64 -12.70 -24.69
CA SER A 488 20.30 -13.89 -25.26
C SER A 488 19.35 -15.09 -25.31
N ASN A 489 18.92 -15.48 -26.51
CA ASN A 489 17.95 -16.56 -26.78
C ASN A 489 16.58 -16.39 -26.13
N HIS A 490 16.21 -15.19 -25.66
CA HIS A 490 14.91 -14.95 -25.02
C HIS A 490 13.84 -14.60 -26.07
N GLU A 491 12.68 -15.24 -25.98
CA GLU A 491 11.49 -14.90 -26.75
C GLU A 491 10.87 -13.60 -26.22
N ARG A 492 10.88 -13.42 -24.89
CA ARG A 492 10.32 -12.26 -24.20
C ARG A 492 10.98 -11.97 -22.87
N LEU A 493 10.76 -10.75 -22.38
CA LEU A 493 11.03 -10.35 -20.99
C LEU A 493 9.70 -10.05 -20.33
N TYR A 494 9.60 -10.13 -19.00
CA TYR A 494 8.34 -10.06 -18.29
C TYR A 494 8.16 -8.78 -17.48
N GLU A 495 6.97 -8.18 -17.55
CA GLU A 495 6.47 -7.25 -16.56
C GLU A 495 5.80 -8.04 -15.42
N PRO A 496 5.93 -7.59 -14.15
CA PRO A 496 5.33 -8.30 -13.01
C PRO A 496 3.83 -8.57 -13.17
N ASP A 497 3.06 -7.57 -13.62
CA ASP A 497 1.60 -7.68 -13.75
C ASP A 497 1.20 -8.73 -14.80
N GLU A 498 1.94 -8.79 -15.92
CA GLU A 498 1.74 -9.78 -16.97
C GLU A 498 2.02 -11.19 -16.47
N LEU A 499 3.09 -11.36 -15.70
CA LEU A 499 3.46 -12.65 -15.11
C LEU A 499 2.42 -13.12 -14.08
N ILE A 500 1.92 -12.20 -13.22
CA ILE A 500 0.86 -12.46 -12.26
C ILE A 500 -0.40 -12.98 -12.95
N GLU A 501 -0.81 -12.38 -14.07
CA GLU A 501 -1.99 -12.82 -14.83
C GLU A 501 -1.79 -14.24 -15.38
N ARG A 502 -0.60 -14.58 -15.91
CA ARG A 502 -0.30 -15.93 -16.40
C ARG A 502 -0.40 -16.99 -15.31
N PHE A 503 0.13 -16.71 -14.14
CA PHE A 503 0.05 -17.62 -12.99
C PHE A 503 -1.39 -17.84 -12.54
N ARG A 504 -2.16 -16.76 -12.41
CA ARG A 504 -3.60 -16.86 -12.06
C ARG A 504 -4.39 -17.65 -13.09
N SER A 505 -4.14 -17.42 -14.38
CA SER A 505 -4.81 -18.14 -15.45
C SER A 505 -4.45 -19.63 -15.49
N ALA A 506 -3.29 -20.02 -14.96
CA ALA A 506 -2.89 -21.41 -14.80
C ALA A 506 -3.41 -22.07 -13.49
N GLY A 507 -4.08 -21.32 -12.61
CA GLY A 507 -4.69 -21.80 -11.35
C GLY A 507 -3.82 -21.66 -10.11
N PHE A 508 -2.66 -21.04 -10.18
CA PHE A 508 -1.76 -20.85 -9.04
C PHE A 508 -2.26 -19.78 -8.07
N ALA A 509 -2.11 -20.03 -6.78
CA ALA A 509 -2.16 -19.03 -5.73
C ALA A 509 -0.77 -18.40 -5.57
N LEU A 510 -0.65 -17.09 -5.79
CA LEU A 510 0.60 -16.36 -5.65
C LEU A 510 0.84 -16.04 -4.17
N GLU A 511 2.01 -16.45 -3.64
CA GLU A 511 2.42 -16.12 -2.28
C GLU A 511 3.37 -14.91 -2.27
N ILE A 512 4.29 -14.83 -3.24
CA ILE A 512 5.30 -13.76 -3.33
C ILE A 512 5.56 -13.44 -4.79
N VAL A 513 5.66 -12.15 -5.09
CA VAL A 513 6.26 -11.63 -6.34
C VAL A 513 7.31 -10.61 -5.92
N GLU A 514 8.57 -10.84 -6.31
CA GLU A 514 9.70 -9.99 -5.94
C GLU A 514 10.45 -9.53 -7.19
N GLU A 515 10.62 -8.22 -7.34
CA GLU A 515 11.55 -7.63 -8.30
C GLU A 515 12.95 -7.60 -7.67
N ALA A 516 13.93 -8.27 -8.28
CA ALA A 516 15.25 -8.49 -7.69
C ALA A 516 16.37 -7.89 -8.53
N THR A 517 17.41 -7.38 -7.84
CA THR A 517 18.65 -6.86 -8.38
C THR A 517 18.49 -5.61 -9.25
N HIS A 518 18.49 -4.45 -8.60
CA HIS A 518 18.61 -3.16 -9.28
C HIS A 518 20.08 -2.73 -9.41
N TYR A 519 20.84 -2.80 -8.30
CA TYR A 519 22.26 -2.42 -8.29
C TYR A 519 23.14 -3.62 -8.64
N SER A 520 23.95 -3.45 -9.65
CA SER A 520 24.99 -4.40 -10.07
C SER A 520 26.23 -3.63 -10.50
N PHE A 521 27.37 -4.30 -10.58
CA PHE A 521 28.53 -3.69 -11.21
C PHE A 521 28.20 -3.39 -12.69
N PRO A 522 28.49 -2.17 -13.19
CA PRO A 522 28.18 -1.81 -14.56
C PRO A 522 28.81 -2.79 -15.56
N PHE A 523 28.02 -3.18 -16.56
CA PHE A 523 28.45 -4.11 -17.63
C PHE A 523 28.86 -5.52 -17.12
N ILE A 524 28.41 -5.91 -15.92
CA ILE A 524 28.81 -7.20 -15.30
C ILE A 524 28.52 -8.39 -16.21
N HIS A 525 27.41 -8.37 -16.95
CA HIS A 525 27.05 -9.42 -17.88
C HIS A 525 28.13 -9.63 -18.95
N PHE A 526 28.62 -8.53 -19.55
CA PHE A 526 29.70 -8.60 -20.57
C PHE A 526 31.03 -9.02 -19.95
N LEU A 527 31.34 -8.57 -18.73
CA LEU A 527 32.56 -8.99 -18.03
C LEU A 527 32.55 -10.46 -17.69
N VAL A 528 31.44 -10.99 -17.20
CA VAL A 528 31.33 -12.40 -16.79
C VAL A 528 31.21 -13.32 -18.00
N TYR A 529 30.27 -13.04 -18.89
CA TYR A 529 29.95 -13.96 -20.01
C TYR A 529 30.72 -13.63 -21.29
N GLY A 530 31.06 -12.37 -21.53
CA GLY A 530 31.84 -11.96 -22.73
C GLY A 530 33.34 -12.12 -22.59
N ILE A 531 33.89 -11.98 -21.37
CA ILE A 531 35.33 -12.04 -21.12
C ILE A 531 35.68 -13.20 -20.19
N GLY A 532 35.10 -13.29 -19.02
CA GLY A 532 35.46 -14.25 -17.97
C GLY A 532 35.25 -15.69 -18.40
N LYS A 533 34.07 -16.01 -18.93
CA LYS A 533 33.72 -17.36 -19.38
C LYS A 533 34.64 -17.88 -20.48
N PRO A 534 34.93 -17.16 -21.58
CA PRO A 534 35.90 -17.58 -22.58
C PRO A 534 37.33 -17.81 -22.02
N LEU A 535 37.78 -16.97 -21.09
CA LEU A 535 39.08 -17.13 -20.44
C LEU A 535 39.17 -18.43 -19.64
N ILE A 536 38.08 -18.86 -19.01
CA ILE A 536 38.00 -20.13 -18.27
C ILE A 536 37.95 -21.32 -19.26
N GLU A 537 37.04 -21.27 -20.24
CA GLU A 537 36.80 -22.35 -21.21
C GLU A 537 38.02 -22.66 -22.08
N HIS A 538 38.74 -21.61 -22.49
CA HIS A 538 39.98 -21.78 -23.30
C HIS A 538 41.24 -21.98 -22.44
N ASN A 539 41.12 -22.22 -21.14
CA ASN A 539 42.24 -22.46 -20.21
C ASN A 539 43.29 -21.33 -20.20
N LEU A 540 42.90 -20.09 -20.45
CA LEU A 540 43.81 -18.94 -20.51
C LEU A 540 44.17 -18.37 -19.12
N LEU A 541 43.51 -18.81 -18.06
CA LEU A 541 43.82 -18.44 -16.69
C LEU A 541 44.80 -19.43 -16.03
N PRO A 542 45.76 -18.94 -15.21
CA PRO A 542 46.56 -19.78 -14.34
C PRO A 542 45.68 -20.65 -13.44
N SER A 543 46.16 -21.88 -13.11
CA SER A 543 45.36 -22.88 -12.37
C SER A 543 44.84 -22.39 -11.01
N ASN A 544 45.63 -21.56 -10.30
CA ASN A 544 45.24 -20.95 -9.01
C ASN A 544 44.15 -19.91 -9.15
N LEU A 545 44.05 -19.20 -10.27
CA LEU A 545 43.01 -18.22 -10.53
C LEU A 545 41.74 -18.91 -11.08
N ARG A 546 41.92 -19.98 -11.89
CA ARG A 546 40.80 -20.74 -12.46
C ARG A 546 39.87 -21.29 -11.37
N LYS A 547 40.43 -21.92 -10.31
CA LYS A 547 39.65 -22.43 -9.17
C LYS A 547 38.82 -21.37 -8.46
N SER A 548 39.27 -20.11 -8.47
CA SER A 548 38.50 -18.98 -7.88
C SER A 548 37.49 -18.38 -8.83
N ALA A 549 37.59 -18.64 -10.13
CA ALA A 549 36.67 -18.14 -11.16
C ALA A 549 35.60 -19.15 -11.56
N ASP A 550 35.84 -20.46 -11.30
CA ASP A 550 34.89 -21.50 -11.63
C ASP A 550 33.77 -21.60 -10.56
N ARG A 551 32.53 -21.49 -11.04
CA ARG A 551 31.30 -21.55 -10.21
C ARG A 551 31.23 -22.85 -9.38
N PHE A 552 31.61 -23.99 -9.95
CA PHE A 552 31.49 -25.30 -9.30
C PHE A 552 32.60 -25.58 -8.30
N SER A 553 33.69 -24.82 -8.32
CA SER A 553 34.85 -24.96 -7.41
C SER A 553 34.79 -24.07 -6.17
N GLY A 554 33.61 -23.60 -5.75
CA GLY A 554 33.46 -22.67 -4.63
C GLY A 554 34.01 -23.20 -3.30
N ALA A 555 33.91 -24.50 -3.05
CA ALA A 555 34.45 -25.18 -1.86
C ALA A 555 35.99 -25.19 -1.82
N GLU A 556 36.66 -25.21 -2.96
CA GLU A 556 38.13 -25.25 -3.08
C GLU A 556 38.77 -23.84 -2.97
N ASN A 557 37.97 -22.78 -3.04
CA ASN A 557 38.46 -21.41 -2.98
C ASN A 557 38.71 -20.98 -1.52
N SER A 558 39.93 -20.60 -1.18
CA SER A 558 40.32 -20.11 0.15
C SER A 558 39.62 -18.78 0.54
N GLY A 559 39.11 -18.02 -0.44
CA GLY A 559 38.50 -16.70 -0.21
C GLY A 559 39.49 -15.58 0.12
N SER A 560 40.80 -15.82 -0.01
CA SER A 560 41.83 -14.81 0.28
C SER A 560 41.69 -13.59 -0.63
N LEU A 561 41.66 -12.38 -0.03
CA LEU A 561 41.58 -11.09 -0.74
C LEU A 561 42.89 -10.72 -1.47
N LEU A 562 43.99 -11.44 -1.23
CA LEU A 562 45.23 -11.32 -2.01
C LEU A 562 45.08 -11.89 -3.44
N ASN A 563 44.07 -12.71 -3.67
CA ASN A 563 43.68 -13.15 -5.00
C ASN A 563 42.83 -12.09 -5.69
N PRO A 564 43.23 -11.55 -6.86
CA PRO A 564 42.53 -10.47 -7.54
C PRO A 564 41.08 -10.81 -7.93
N ILE A 565 40.80 -12.10 -8.21
CA ILE A 565 39.41 -12.54 -8.47
C ILE A 565 38.55 -12.42 -7.22
N ASN A 566 39.04 -12.87 -6.07
CA ASN A 566 38.33 -12.77 -4.80
C ASN A 566 38.11 -11.31 -4.38
N LEU A 567 39.06 -10.42 -4.67
CA LEU A 567 38.90 -8.97 -4.43
C LEU A 567 37.80 -8.40 -5.34
N GLY A 568 37.77 -8.74 -6.63
CA GLY A 568 36.69 -8.37 -7.55
C GLY A 568 35.34 -8.88 -7.08
N LEU A 569 35.23 -10.14 -6.67
CA LEU A 569 34.01 -10.73 -6.10
C LEU A 569 33.57 -10.02 -4.81
N ALA A 570 34.50 -9.55 -3.98
CA ALA A 570 34.19 -8.81 -2.77
C ALA A 570 33.56 -7.42 -3.10
N ILE A 571 34.07 -6.74 -4.14
CA ILE A 571 33.51 -5.49 -4.66
C ILE A 571 32.10 -5.71 -5.20
N PHE A 572 31.89 -6.78 -6.01
CA PHE A 572 30.57 -7.10 -6.55
C PHE A 572 29.56 -7.38 -5.43
N ARG A 573 29.94 -8.14 -4.40
CA ARG A 573 29.11 -8.39 -3.22
C ARG A 573 28.84 -7.12 -2.41
N TRP A 574 29.80 -6.19 -2.33
CA TRP A 574 29.58 -4.91 -1.67
C TRP A 574 28.53 -4.06 -2.39
N ILE A 575 28.60 -4.00 -3.74
CA ILE A 575 27.57 -3.30 -4.54
C ILE A 575 26.22 -4.01 -4.40
N ASP A 576 26.20 -5.36 -4.43
CA ASP A 576 24.96 -6.13 -4.29
C ASP A 576 24.23 -5.88 -2.98
N ARG A 577 24.94 -5.57 -1.88
CA ARG A 577 24.32 -5.17 -0.59
C ARG A 577 23.44 -3.91 -0.70
N LEU A 578 23.65 -3.07 -1.70
CA LEU A 578 22.79 -1.92 -1.95
C LEU A 578 21.35 -2.35 -2.32
N ASN A 579 21.18 -3.57 -2.85
CA ASN A 579 19.87 -4.14 -3.12
C ASN A 579 19.10 -4.55 -1.86
N ASP A 580 19.74 -4.61 -0.70
CA ASP A 580 19.10 -4.89 0.59
C ASP A 580 18.67 -3.59 1.32
N THR A 581 18.92 -2.43 0.71
CA THR A 581 18.56 -1.13 1.28
C THR A 581 17.16 -0.69 0.84
N SER A 582 16.49 0.11 1.65
CA SER A 582 15.20 0.72 1.31
C SER A 582 15.21 1.58 0.03
N ARG A 583 16.39 1.94 -0.47
CA ARG A 583 16.56 2.68 -1.73
C ARG A 583 16.06 1.90 -2.94
N VAL A 584 16.09 0.57 -2.89
CA VAL A 584 15.66 -0.32 -3.98
C VAL A 584 14.13 -0.27 -4.17
N ALA A 585 13.36 -0.15 -3.10
CA ALA A 585 11.90 -0.10 -3.17
C ALA A 585 11.32 1.05 -4.03
N ARG A 586 12.16 2.05 -4.40
CA ARG A 586 11.78 3.18 -5.29
C ARG A 586 12.20 2.99 -6.73
N LYS A 587 12.90 1.93 -7.01
CA LYS A 587 13.40 1.67 -8.36
C LYS A 587 12.28 1.06 -9.20
N ARG A 588 12.34 1.31 -10.49
CA ARG A 588 11.39 0.80 -11.49
C ARG A 588 12.06 -0.13 -12.50
N SER A 589 13.32 -0.46 -12.25
CA SER A 589 14.09 -1.33 -13.13
C SER A 589 14.85 -2.35 -12.31
N PHE A 590 14.71 -3.62 -12.67
CA PHE A 590 15.31 -4.76 -12.00
C PHE A 590 15.77 -5.78 -13.03
N VAL A 591 16.69 -6.65 -12.66
CA VAL A 591 17.20 -7.69 -13.57
C VAL A 591 16.22 -8.85 -13.68
N ASN A 592 15.61 -9.25 -12.57
CA ASN A 592 14.72 -10.42 -12.51
C ASN A 592 13.40 -10.10 -11.81
N VAL A 593 12.35 -10.83 -12.22
CA VAL A 593 11.12 -11.05 -11.46
C VAL A 593 11.15 -12.47 -10.89
N LEU A 594 10.97 -12.60 -9.59
CA LEU A 594 10.91 -13.87 -8.88
C LEU A 594 9.49 -14.11 -8.36
N VAL A 595 9.02 -15.34 -8.47
CA VAL A 595 7.67 -15.72 -8.03
C VAL A 595 7.74 -16.97 -7.16
N LYS A 596 7.07 -16.92 -6.00
CA LYS A 596 6.66 -18.08 -5.22
C LYS A 596 5.17 -18.28 -5.38
N ALA A 597 4.76 -19.43 -5.87
CA ALA A 597 3.37 -19.79 -6.07
C ALA A 597 3.06 -21.17 -5.52
N ARG A 598 1.81 -21.39 -5.17
CA ARG A 598 1.32 -22.65 -4.62
C ARG A 598 0.16 -23.19 -5.45
N LYS A 599 0.09 -24.51 -5.62
CA LYS A 599 -1.11 -25.18 -6.11
C LYS A 599 -2.09 -25.34 -4.95
N PRO A 600 -3.30 -24.73 -4.98
CA PRO A 600 -4.27 -24.85 -3.91
C PRO A 600 -4.70 -26.30 -3.63
N ALA A 601 -4.95 -26.64 -2.35
CA ALA A 601 -5.41 -27.98 -1.95
C ALA A 601 -6.82 -28.32 -2.42
N ASN A 602 -7.68 -27.30 -2.64
CA ASN A 602 -9.06 -27.47 -3.11
C ASN A 602 -9.34 -26.58 -4.32
N GLU A 603 -9.78 -27.16 -5.44
CA GLU A 603 -10.15 -26.41 -6.67
C GLU A 603 -11.40 -25.51 -6.52
N GLN A 604 -12.12 -25.57 -5.38
CA GLN A 604 -13.43 -24.92 -5.21
C GLN A 604 -13.41 -23.48 -4.69
N ARG A 605 -12.25 -22.86 -4.41
CA ARG A 605 -12.21 -21.52 -3.77
C ARG A 605 -11.99 -20.32 -4.72
N TYR A 606 -11.81 -20.53 -6.04
CA TYR A 606 -11.52 -19.44 -6.98
C TYR A 606 -12.23 -19.58 -8.34
N ARG A 607 -13.50 -19.96 -8.32
CA ARG A 607 -14.40 -19.77 -9.48
C ARG A 607 -15.33 -18.59 -9.26
#